data_a2c5dd69d54f18c408378a8a9b6fa62d
#
_entry.id   a2c5dd69d54f18c408378a8a9b6fa62d
#
_cell.length_a   1.000
_cell.length_b   1.000
_cell.length_c   1.000
_cell.angle_alpha   90.00
_cell.angle_beta   90.00
_cell.angle_gamma   90.00
#
_symmetry.space_group_name_H-M   'P 1'
#
loop_
_entity.id
_entity.type
_entity.pdbx_description
1 polymer ?
#
loop_
_entity_poly.entity_id
_entity_poly.type
_entity_poly.pdbx_seq_one_letter_code
_entity_poly.pdbx_strand_id
1 'polypeptide(L)'
;MRCIMTLVRWNPWRELEVMADRYAREAGQVQTGGQEVVATGDWAPRVDIAETDAAFEIKAEIPEVNKEDVKVTVYNGVLTIRGERKQEKEESGKKYHRIERHYGSFTRNFTLPDNVDETKIKASFKDGMLNLQIQKTEEVKPKSIEVKVE
;
A
#
# COMPACT_ATOMS: atom_id res chain seq x y z
N MET A 1 -57.26 8.48 26.12
CA MET A 1 -56.06 7.85 25.54
C MET A 1 -55.67 8.62 24.28
N ARG A 2 -54.72 9.57 24.37
CA ARG A 2 -54.28 10.37 23.22
C ARG A 2 -53.00 9.74 22.69
N CYS A 3 -53.08 9.15 21.48
CA CYS A 3 -51.96 8.65 20.75
C CYS A 3 -51.21 9.83 20.13
N ILE A 4 -50.02 10.15 20.64
CA ILE A 4 -49.13 11.16 20.06
C ILE A 4 -48.34 10.48 18.96
N MET A 5 -48.75 10.68 17.71
CA MET A 5 -47.91 10.34 16.54
C MET A 5 -46.77 11.35 16.44
N THR A 6 -45.56 10.93 16.79
CA THR A 6 -44.34 11.67 16.51
C THR A 6 -44.03 11.50 15.03
N LEU A 7 -44.20 12.56 14.26
CA LEU A 7 -43.72 12.66 12.88
C LEU A 7 -42.18 12.58 12.90
N VAL A 8 -41.63 11.44 12.52
CA VAL A 8 -40.19 11.29 12.24
C VAL A 8 -39.92 12.04 10.94
N ARG A 9 -39.26 13.18 11.06
CA ARG A 9 -38.84 13.99 9.92
C ARG A 9 -37.73 13.23 9.19
N TRP A 10 -38.06 12.60 8.06
CA TRP A 10 -37.11 11.94 7.19
C TRP A 10 -36.11 12.98 6.64
N ASN A 11 -34.80 12.79 6.91
CA ASN A 11 -33.74 13.67 6.45
C ASN A 11 -32.81 12.87 5.54
N PRO A 12 -32.92 13.00 4.21
CA PRO A 12 -32.14 12.24 3.25
C PRO A 12 -30.62 12.51 3.36
N TRP A 13 -30.24 13.68 3.84
CA TRP A 13 -28.82 14.04 4.04
C TRP A 13 -28.16 13.22 5.14
N ARG A 14 -28.93 12.85 6.16
CA ARG A 14 -28.42 12.04 7.27
C ARG A 14 -28.19 10.57 6.86
N GLU A 15 -29.00 10.06 5.94
CA GLU A 15 -28.76 8.72 5.37
C GLU A 15 -27.53 8.70 4.47
N LEU A 16 -27.28 9.78 3.72
CA LEU A 16 -26.08 9.92 2.90
C LEU A 16 -24.81 10.00 3.76
N GLU A 17 -24.84 10.71 4.88
CA GLU A 17 -23.72 10.74 5.85
C GLU A 17 -23.45 9.36 6.45
N VAL A 18 -24.49 8.63 6.83
CA VAL A 18 -24.34 7.27 7.38
C VAL A 18 -23.82 6.28 6.32
N MET A 19 -24.23 6.43 5.06
CA MET A 19 -23.67 5.65 3.95
C MET A 19 -22.22 6.01 3.66
N ALA A 20 -21.88 7.29 3.63
CA ALA A 20 -20.52 7.75 3.46
C ALA A 20 -19.60 7.25 4.58
N ASP A 21 -20.06 7.28 5.83
CA ASP A 21 -19.34 6.75 7.00
C ASP A 21 -19.17 5.21 6.94
N ARG A 22 -20.15 4.48 6.43
CA ARG A 22 -20.02 3.03 6.22
C ARG A 22 -19.03 2.71 5.12
N TYR A 23 -19.09 3.42 3.99
CA TYR A 23 -18.12 3.27 2.91
C TYR A 23 -16.69 3.62 3.34
N ALA A 24 -16.53 4.68 4.14
CA ALA A 24 -15.23 5.07 4.69
C ALA A 24 -14.69 4.01 5.67
N ARG A 25 -15.55 3.36 6.45
CA ARG A 25 -15.15 2.28 7.37
C ARG A 25 -14.89 0.96 6.67
N GLU A 26 -15.63 0.60 5.64
CA GLU A 26 -15.36 -0.59 4.82
C GLU A 26 -14.14 -0.44 3.92
N ALA A 27 -13.88 0.77 3.39
CA ALA A 27 -12.67 1.07 2.66
C ALA A 27 -11.42 1.19 3.57
N GLY A 28 -11.61 1.39 4.89
CA GLY A 28 -10.54 1.57 5.88
C GLY A 28 -10.11 0.32 6.63
N GLN A 29 -10.78 -0.82 6.45
CA GLN A 29 -10.42 -2.07 7.15
C GLN A 29 -9.70 -3.07 6.25
N VAL A 30 -8.57 -2.67 5.70
CA VAL A 30 -7.46 -3.61 5.51
C VAL A 30 -6.53 -3.41 6.70
N GLN A 31 -6.74 -4.20 7.75
CA GLN A 31 -5.78 -4.35 8.83
C GLN A 31 -4.51 -4.99 8.25
N THR A 32 -3.58 -4.17 7.85
CA THR A 32 -2.20 -4.58 7.64
C THR A 32 -1.37 -3.90 8.71
N GLY A 33 -0.79 -4.71 9.59
CA GLY A 33 0.15 -4.29 10.62
C GLY A 33 1.50 -3.85 10.05
N GLY A 34 1.45 -2.94 9.09
CA GLY A 34 2.57 -2.18 8.56
C GLY A 34 2.05 -0.78 8.30
N GLN A 35 2.61 0.21 8.97
CA GLN A 35 2.20 1.61 8.81
C GLN A 35 2.48 2.07 7.39
N GLU A 36 1.47 1.95 6.51
CA GLU A 36 1.48 2.63 5.23
C GLU A 36 1.29 4.13 5.48
N VAL A 37 2.30 4.92 5.18
CA VAL A 37 2.30 6.33 5.54
C VAL A 37 1.44 7.17 4.60
N VAL A 38 1.38 6.91 3.32
CA VAL A 38 0.44 7.53 2.36
C VAL A 38 0.63 6.95 0.95
N ALA A 39 -0.45 6.65 0.26
CA ALA A 39 -0.45 6.48 -1.19
C ALA A 39 -0.85 7.80 -1.84
N THR A 40 0.01 8.36 -2.69
CA THR A 40 -0.28 9.59 -3.45
C THR A 40 -0.05 9.35 -4.93
N GLY A 41 -0.82 10.05 -5.78
CA GLY A 41 -0.75 9.93 -7.22
C GLY A 41 -2.12 9.72 -7.85
N ASP A 42 -2.13 9.49 -9.16
CA ASP A 42 -3.36 9.31 -9.94
C ASP A 42 -3.99 7.93 -9.70
N TRP A 43 -3.18 6.97 -9.27
CA TRP A 43 -3.60 5.62 -8.91
C TRP A 43 -2.64 5.00 -7.88
N ALA A 44 -3.07 3.93 -7.21
CA ALA A 44 -2.25 3.22 -6.25
C ALA A 44 -2.08 1.75 -6.67
N PRO A 45 -0.85 1.28 -6.94
CA PRO A 45 -0.58 -0.13 -7.17
C PRO A 45 -0.91 -0.95 -5.93
N ARG A 46 -1.50 -2.13 -6.14
CA ARG A 46 -1.74 -3.09 -5.06
C ARG A 46 -0.43 -3.71 -4.64
N VAL A 47 -0.30 -3.97 -3.35
CA VAL A 47 0.95 -4.46 -2.76
C VAL A 47 0.64 -5.52 -1.72
N ASP A 48 1.39 -6.63 -1.78
CA ASP A 48 1.46 -7.62 -0.72
C ASP A 48 2.78 -7.45 0.04
N ILE A 49 2.72 -7.52 1.36
CA ILE A 49 3.88 -7.51 2.23
C ILE A 49 3.89 -8.79 3.05
N ALA A 50 4.96 -9.55 2.92
CA ALA A 50 5.20 -10.77 3.68
C ALA A 50 6.46 -10.63 4.53
N GLU A 51 6.47 -11.28 5.68
CA GLU A 51 7.61 -11.36 6.57
C GLU A 51 8.07 -12.81 6.70
N THR A 52 9.36 -13.01 6.54
CA THR A 52 10.05 -14.28 6.81
C THR A 52 11.01 -14.10 7.98
N ASP A 53 11.63 -15.19 8.44
CA ASP A 53 12.64 -15.11 9.50
C ASP A 53 13.83 -14.24 9.11
N ALA A 54 14.17 -14.16 7.81
CA ALA A 54 15.37 -13.50 7.31
C ALA A 54 15.11 -12.16 6.64
N ALA A 55 13.89 -11.90 6.13
CA ALA A 55 13.61 -10.73 5.31
C ALA A 55 12.14 -10.32 5.32
N PHE A 56 11.89 -9.06 4.96
CA PHE A 56 10.58 -8.60 4.49
C PHE A 56 10.54 -8.65 2.96
N GLU A 57 9.43 -9.11 2.42
CA GLU A 57 9.18 -9.20 0.99
C GLU A 57 7.99 -8.32 0.62
N ILE A 58 8.20 -7.42 -0.34
CA ILE A 58 7.15 -6.55 -0.86
C ILE A 58 6.95 -6.89 -2.33
N LYS A 59 5.70 -7.19 -2.73
CA LYS A 59 5.31 -7.47 -4.11
C LYS A 59 4.31 -6.42 -4.55
N ALA A 60 4.64 -5.61 -5.55
CA ALA A 60 3.77 -4.58 -6.09
C ALA A 60 3.33 -4.92 -7.52
N GLU A 61 2.03 -4.80 -7.79
CA GLU A 61 1.44 -4.99 -9.12
C GLU A 61 1.50 -3.68 -9.90
N ILE A 62 2.43 -3.61 -10.84
CA ILE A 62 2.63 -2.42 -11.70
C ILE A 62 2.71 -2.81 -13.19
N PRO A 63 1.66 -3.49 -13.73
CA PRO A 63 1.65 -3.92 -15.12
C PRO A 63 1.73 -2.73 -16.08
N GLU A 64 2.36 -2.93 -17.24
CA GLU A 64 2.57 -1.91 -18.28
C GLU A 64 3.33 -0.65 -17.83
N VAL A 65 4.13 -0.77 -16.78
CA VAL A 65 5.12 0.24 -16.41
C VAL A 65 6.49 -0.27 -16.82
N ASN A 66 7.28 0.54 -17.48
CA ASN A 66 8.64 0.18 -17.83
C ASN A 66 9.53 0.22 -16.59
N LYS A 67 10.55 -0.62 -16.56
CA LYS A 67 11.53 -0.66 -15.45
C LYS A 67 12.17 0.71 -15.21
N GLU A 68 12.44 1.45 -16.27
CA GLU A 68 13.04 2.79 -16.24
C GLU A 68 12.12 3.86 -15.65
N ASP A 69 10.80 3.62 -15.71
CA ASP A 69 9.78 4.51 -15.17
C ASP A 69 9.43 4.21 -13.69
N VAL A 70 10.12 3.24 -13.06
CA VAL A 70 9.96 2.89 -11.64
C VAL A 70 11.21 3.24 -10.86
N LYS A 71 11.04 3.94 -9.74
CA LYS A 71 12.11 4.31 -8.82
C LYS A 71 11.78 3.84 -7.41
N VAL A 72 12.74 3.17 -6.79
CA VAL A 72 12.66 2.75 -5.38
C VAL A 72 13.75 3.48 -4.61
N THR A 73 13.38 4.11 -3.51
CA THR A 73 14.31 4.82 -2.62
C THR A 73 14.00 4.50 -1.17
N VAL A 74 15.04 4.53 -0.33
CA VAL A 74 14.89 4.46 1.11
C VAL A 74 15.54 5.70 1.72
N TYR A 75 14.80 6.34 2.61
CA TYR A 75 15.28 7.51 3.32
C TYR A 75 14.61 7.58 4.71
N ASN A 76 15.41 7.71 5.76
CA ASN A 76 14.96 7.78 7.16
C ASN A 76 13.96 6.67 7.54
N GLY A 77 14.26 5.42 7.22
CA GLY A 77 13.37 4.30 7.54
C GLY A 77 12.10 4.25 6.70
N VAL A 78 11.99 5.06 5.63
CA VAL A 78 10.83 5.04 4.73
C VAL A 78 11.26 4.54 3.35
N LEU A 79 10.68 3.42 2.94
CA LEU A 79 10.77 2.90 1.58
C LEU A 79 9.73 3.60 0.71
N THR A 80 10.17 4.20 -0.37
CA THR A 80 9.31 4.87 -1.35
C THR A 80 9.40 4.17 -2.69
N ILE A 81 8.26 3.73 -3.22
CA ILE A 81 8.11 3.22 -4.59
C ILE A 81 7.32 4.27 -5.36
N ARG A 82 7.90 4.80 -6.43
CA ARG A 82 7.25 5.78 -7.29
C ARG A 82 7.46 5.44 -8.76
N GLY A 83 6.50 5.79 -9.57
CA GLY A 83 6.59 5.58 -11.01
C GLY A 83 5.41 6.19 -11.75
N GLU A 84 5.37 5.93 -13.05
CA GLU A 84 4.34 6.42 -13.94
C GLU A 84 3.94 5.33 -14.93
N ARG A 85 2.62 5.11 -15.07
CA ARG A 85 2.04 4.35 -16.17
C ARG A 85 1.61 5.32 -17.26
N LYS A 86 2.35 5.33 -18.35
CA LYS A 86 2.04 6.20 -19.50
C LYS A 86 0.83 5.67 -20.25
N GLN A 87 -0.08 6.57 -20.59
CA GLN A 87 -1.16 6.23 -21.49
C GLN A 87 -0.58 6.04 -22.90
N GLU A 88 -0.89 4.92 -23.56
CA GLU A 88 -0.57 4.77 -24.96
C GLU A 88 -1.26 5.87 -25.76
N LYS A 89 -0.52 6.50 -26.67
CA LYS A 89 -1.09 7.52 -27.56
C LYS A 89 -2.28 6.91 -28.29
N GLU A 90 -3.38 7.65 -28.35
CA GLU A 90 -4.51 7.27 -29.17
C GLU A 90 -4.03 7.01 -30.60
N GLU A 91 -4.08 5.76 -31.02
CA GLU A 91 -3.85 5.43 -32.43
C GLU A 91 -5.00 6.02 -33.23
N SER A 92 -4.65 6.85 -34.20
CA SER A 92 -5.64 7.45 -35.11
C SER A 92 -6.42 6.32 -35.78
N GLY A 93 -7.75 6.28 -35.55
CA GLY A 93 -8.65 5.26 -36.08
C GLY A 93 -9.25 4.29 -35.05
N LYS A 94 -8.80 4.30 -33.81
CA LYS A 94 -9.43 3.54 -32.74
C LYS A 94 -10.51 4.38 -32.03
N LYS A 95 -11.70 3.82 -31.87
CA LYS A 95 -12.78 4.38 -31.07
C LYS A 95 -12.91 3.57 -29.77
N TYR A 96 -12.54 4.18 -28.65
CA TYR A 96 -12.72 3.54 -27.36
C TYR A 96 -14.19 3.56 -26.94
N HIS A 97 -14.74 2.41 -26.60
CA HIS A 97 -16.12 2.27 -26.07
C HIS A 97 -16.16 2.27 -24.54
N ARG A 98 -15.04 1.86 -23.91
CA ARG A 98 -14.90 1.80 -22.45
C ARG A 98 -13.43 1.94 -22.07
N ILE A 99 -13.16 2.76 -21.07
CA ILE A 99 -11.83 2.93 -20.46
C ILE A 99 -12.01 2.76 -18.96
N GLU A 100 -11.42 1.70 -18.39
CA GLU A 100 -11.47 1.38 -16.96
C GLU A 100 -10.07 1.30 -16.34
N ARG A 101 -9.03 1.41 -17.16
CA ARG A 101 -7.64 1.34 -16.71
C ARG A 101 -7.19 2.69 -16.18
N HIS A 102 -6.41 2.65 -15.11
CA HIS A 102 -5.81 3.84 -14.52
C HIS A 102 -4.43 4.08 -15.11
N TYR A 103 -4.13 5.33 -15.43
CA TYR A 103 -2.85 5.82 -15.94
C TYR A 103 -2.34 6.95 -15.05
N GLY A 104 -1.10 7.36 -15.26
CA GLY A 104 -0.49 8.47 -14.56
C GLY A 104 0.50 8.02 -13.48
N SER A 105 0.83 8.94 -12.62
CA SER A 105 1.83 8.76 -11.56
C SER A 105 1.29 7.97 -10.37
N PHE A 106 2.18 7.29 -9.68
CA PHE A 106 1.91 6.66 -8.40
C PHE A 106 3.08 6.82 -7.44
N THR A 107 2.78 6.85 -6.18
CA THR A 107 3.76 6.82 -5.09
C THR A 107 3.20 6.00 -3.93
N ARG A 108 3.98 5.03 -3.45
CA ARG A 108 3.69 4.24 -2.26
C ARG A 108 4.83 4.41 -1.27
N ASN A 109 4.50 4.68 -0.01
CA ASN A 109 5.46 4.85 1.07
C ASN A 109 5.19 3.82 2.16
N PHE A 110 6.26 3.14 2.60
CA PHE A 110 6.19 2.12 3.65
C PHE A 110 7.22 2.44 4.72
N THR A 111 6.79 2.52 5.96
CA THR A 111 7.71 2.62 7.09
C THR A 111 8.36 1.26 7.30
N LEU A 112 9.70 1.24 7.26
CA LEU A 112 10.47 0.03 7.52
C LEU A 112 10.61 -0.18 9.04
N PRO A 113 10.57 -1.43 9.51
CA PRO A 113 10.90 -1.75 10.90
C PRO A 113 12.37 -1.44 11.22
N ASP A 114 12.68 -1.20 12.50
CA ASP A 114 14.05 -0.90 12.95
C ASP A 114 15.03 -2.06 12.77
N ASN A 115 14.51 -3.28 12.62
CA ASN A 115 15.31 -4.50 12.49
C ASN A 115 15.65 -4.87 11.04
N VAL A 116 15.74 -3.89 10.14
CA VAL A 116 16.12 -4.13 8.73
C VAL A 116 17.43 -3.45 8.38
N ASP A 117 18.13 -4.03 7.41
CA ASP A 117 19.34 -3.45 6.84
C ASP A 117 18.98 -2.69 5.55
N GLU A 118 18.88 -1.38 5.65
CA GLU A 118 18.52 -0.50 4.53
C GLU A 118 19.54 -0.55 3.38
N THR A 119 20.75 -1.06 3.62
CA THR A 119 21.80 -1.19 2.61
C THR A 119 21.70 -2.50 1.82
N LYS A 120 20.93 -3.47 2.32
CA LYS A 120 20.78 -4.80 1.72
C LYS A 120 19.37 -5.01 1.16
N ILE A 121 18.95 -4.10 0.31
CA ILE A 121 17.67 -4.19 -0.41
C ILE A 121 17.91 -4.71 -1.81
N LYS A 122 17.21 -5.79 -2.17
CA LYS A 122 17.21 -6.34 -3.52
C LYS A 122 15.90 -6.02 -4.19
N ALA A 123 15.97 -5.54 -5.44
CA ALA A 123 14.80 -5.25 -6.26
C ALA A 123 14.86 -6.08 -7.55
N SER A 124 13.76 -6.69 -7.93
CA SER A 124 13.59 -7.35 -9.22
C SER A 124 12.27 -6.94 -9.84
N PHE A 125 12.27 -6.74 -11.15
CA PHE A 125 11.09 -6.38 -11.93
C PHE A 125 10.92 -7.40 -13.04
N LYS A 126 9.78 -8.11 -13.02
CA LYS A 126 9.45 -9.13 -14.03
C LYS A 126 7.93 -9.24 -14.19
N ASP A 127 7.47 -9.33 -15.43
CA ASP A 127 6.06 -9.59 -15.78
C ASP A 127 5.07 -8.60 -15.11
N GLY A 128 5.45 -7.32 -15.00
CA GLY A 128 4.62 -6.30 -14.36
C GLY A 128 4.61 -6.35 -12.84
N MET A 129 5.44 -7.20 -12.23
CA MET A 129 5.58 -7.32 -10.78
C MET A 129 6.92 -6.75 -10.33
N LEU A 130 6.88 -5.82 -9.39
CA LEU A 130 8.04 -5.36 -8.65
C LEU A 130 8.15 -6.17 -7.36
N ASN A 131 9.25 -6.92 -7.20
CA ASN A 131 9.55 -7.65 -5.99
C ASN A 131 10.72 -6.99 -5.28
N LEU A 132 10.53 -6.64 -4.03
CA LEU A 132 11.56 -6.10 -3.15
C LEU A 132 11.80 -7.08 -2.01
N GLN A 133 13.07 -7.33 -1.70
CA GLN A 133 13.48 -8.11 -0.56
C GLN A 133 14.40 -7.27 0.33
N ILE A 134 13.99 -7.06 1.57
CA ILE A 134 14.66 -6.23 2.55
C ILE A 134 15.17 -7.16 3.65
N GLN A 135 16.47 -7.33 3.76
CA GLN A 135 17.05 -8.24 4.76
C GLN A 135 16.90 -7.67 6.16
N LYS A 136 16.57 -8.54 7.12
CA LYS A 136 16.61 -8.19 8.52
C LYS A 136 18.05 -8.10 9.00
N THR A 137 18.32 -7.18 9.92
CA THR A 137 19.57 -7.18 10.68
C THR A 137 19.64 -8.45 11.52
N GLU A 138 20.81 -9.05 11.63
CA GLU A 138 20.99 -10.14 12.57
C GLU A 138 20.72 -9.61 13.99
N GLU A 139 19.63 -10.06 14.59
CA GLU A 139 19.43 -9.83 16.02
C GLU A 139 20.59 -10.49 16.75
N VAL A 140 21.33 -9.70 17.50
CA VAL A 140 22.28 -10.24 18.49
C VAL A 140 21.43 -11.01 19.49
N LYS A 141 21.33 -12.33 19.32
CA LYS A 141 20.61 -13.19 20.27
C LYS A 141 21.19 -12.88 21.65
N PRO A 142 20.39 -12.48 22.62
CA PRO A 142 20.87 -12.24 23.96
C PRO A 142 21.54 -13.53 24.44
N LYS A 143 22.84 -13.45 24.74
CA LYS A 143 23.54 -14.57 25.35
C LYS A 143 22.92 -14.75 26.73
N SER A 144 22.18 -15.85 26.92
CA SER A 144 21.76 -16.24 28.27
C SER A 144 23.02 -16.55 29.07
N ILE A 145 23.31 -15.71 30.06
CA ILE A 145 24.41 -15.94 30.98
C ILE A 145 23.78 -16.68 32.15
N GLU A 146 24.14 -17.96 32.31
CA GLU A 146 23.79 -18.76 33.47
C GLU A 146 24.66 -18.27 34.65
N VAL A 147 24.06 -17.55 35.61
CA VAL A 147 24.76 -17.14 36.81
C VAL A 147 24.73 -18.30 37.84
N LYS A 148 25.86 -18.90 38.11
CA LYS A 148 26.00 -19.83 39.24
C LYS A 148 25.98 -19.02 40.52
N VAL A 149 25.00 -19.34 41.38
CA VAL A 149 24.94 -18.81 42.73
C VAL A 149 25.80 -19.73 43.61
N GLU A 150 26.84 -19.19 44.25
CA GLU A 150 27.63 -19.87 45.29
C GLU A 150 26.93 -19.72 46.66
#